data_732f2c91d60a991c31734a2e2815504c
#
_entry.id   732f2c91d60a991c31734a2e2815504c
#
_cell.length_a   1.000
_cell.length_b   1.000
_cell.length_c   1.000
_cell.angle_alpha   90.00
_cell.angle_beta   90.00
_cell.angle_gamma   90.00
#
_symmetry.space_group_name_H-M   'P 1'
#
loop_
_entity.id
_entity.type
_entity.pdbx_description
1 polymer ?
#
loop_
_entity_poly.entity_id
_entity_poly.type
_entity_poly.pdbx_seq_one_letter_code
_entity_poly.pdbx_strand_id
1 'polypeptide(L)'
;LREFGFKADFIGQNTDTRLIGKQFSALAGKSRVLFPMAKESLQSVQHQLVNREQAINLPVYATLKNPTIVSPDTEVVVFTSPSNADAFFEKNKWTGNMKAVAMGDATAAALQRKGVKKISKTSSFDDLGLFRAIMSVL
;
A
#
# COMPACT_ATOMS: atom_id res chain seq x y z
N LEU A 1 3.60 -5.31 -18.17
CA LEU A 1 2.91 -6.29 -19.05
C LEU A 1 3.05 -5.89 -20.52
N ARG A 2 2.82 -4.63 -20.90
CA ARG A 2 2.94 -4.16 -22.30
C ARG A 2 4.32 -4.41 -22.90
N GLU A 3 5.39 -4.22 -22.14
CA GLU A 3 6.78 -4.49 -22.55
C GLU A 3 7.02 -5.97 -22.89
N PHE A 4 6.22 -6.87 -22.32
CA PHE A 4 6.24 -8.31 -22.59
C PHE A 4 5.18 -8.76 -23.60
N GLY A 5 4.54 -7.83 -24.33
CA GLY A 5 3.52 -8.15 -25.34
C GLY A 5 2.16 -8.52 -24.79
N PHE A 6 1.90 -8.36 -23.48
CA PHE A 6 0.60 -8.68 -22.87
C PHE A 6 -0.27 -7.45 -22.71
N LYS A 7 -1.57 -7.61 -22.98
CA LYS A 7 -2.61 -6.62 -22.68
C LYS A 7 -3.31 -7.02 -21.38
N ALA A 8 -3.53 -6.05 -20.49
CA ALA A 8 -4.33 -6.29 -19.28
C ALA A 8 -5.81 -6.13 -19.62
N ASP A 9 -6.62 -7.12 -19.24
CA ASP A 9 -8.08 -7.06 -19.38
C ASP A 9 -8.73 -6.26 -18.26
N PHE A 10 -8.07 -6.18 -17.11
CA PHE A 10 -8.52 -5.40 -15.97
C PHE A 10 -7.33 -4.69 -15.30
N ILE A 11 -7.51 -3.41 -15.01
CA ILE A 11 -6.57 -2.60 -14.22
C ILE A 11 -7.40 -1.87 -13.15
N GLY A 12 -7.15 -2.17 -11.88
CA GLY A 12 -7.80 -1.48 -10.77
C GLY A 12 -7.36 -0.01 -10.72
N GLN A 13 -8.33 0.91 -10.77
CA GLN A 13 -8.08 2.36 -10.80
C GLN A 13 -8.50 3.08 -9.50
N ASN A 14 -8.76 2.32 -8.44
CA ASN A 14 -9.20 2.87 -7.16
C ASN A 14 -8.13 2.66 -6.08
N THR A 15 -8.19 3.48 -5.03
CA THR A 15 -7.35 3.34 -3.85
C THR A 15 -7.91 2.33 -2.83
N ASP A 16 -9.23 2.06 -2.89
CA ASP A 16 -9.87 1.04 -2.06
C ASP A 16 -9.75 -0.34 -2.71
N THR A 17 -8.87 -1.17 -2.16
CA THR A 17 -8.64 -2.53 -2.64
C THR A 17 -9.87 -3.43 -2.55
N ARG A 18 -10.83 -3.13 -1.67
CA ARG A 18 -12.09 -3.88 -1.57
C ARG A 18 -12.99 -3.57 -2.75
N LEU A 19 -13.05 -2.30 -3.17
CA LEU A 19 -13.81 -1.90 -4.34
C LEU A 19 -13.22 -2.51 -5.62
N ILE A 20 -11.89 -2.45 -5.77
CA ILE A 20 -11.17 -3.14 -6.84
C ILE A 20 -11.48 -4.63 -6.84
N GLY A 21 -11.44 -5.27 -5.66
CA GLY A 21 -11.72 -6.69 -5.51
C GLY A 21 -13.13 -7.07 -5.93
N LYS A 22 -14.14 -6.25 -5.60
CA LYS A 22 -15.52 -6.47 -6.04
C LYS A 22 -15.68 -6.35 -7.56
N GLN A 23 -15.07 -5.33 -8.15
CA GLN A 23 -15.10 -5.14 -9.61
C GLN A 23 -14.41 -6.32 -10.32
N PHE A 24 -13.25 -6.72 -9.83
CA PHE A 24 -12.51 -7.86 -10.35
C PHE A 24 -13.29 -9.18 -10.19
N SER A 25 -13.93 -9.39 -9.04
CA SER A 25 -14.76 -10.58 -8.78
C SER A 25 -15.91 -10.71 -9.76
N ALA A 26 -16.55 -9.60 -10.12
CA ALA A 26 -17.61 -9.60 -11.13
C ALA A 26 -17.08 -10.03 -12.52
N LEU A 27 -15.88 -9.60 -12.88
CA LEU A 27 -15.22 -9.99 -14.13
C LEU A 27 -14.78 -11.46 -14.12
N ALA A 28 -14.17 -11.89 -13.01
CA ALA A 28 -13.66 -13.25 -12.86
C ALA A 28 -14.79 -14.32 -12.82
N GLY A 29 -15.98 -13.94 -12.37
CA GLY A 29 -17.12 -14.82 -12.26
C GLY A 29 -16.80 -16.07 -11.43
N LYS A 30 -16.84 -17.26 -12.04
CA LYS A 30 -16.51 -18.56 -11.42
C LYS A 30 -15.12 -19.08 -11.80
N SER A 31 -14.33 -18.31 -12.53
CA SER A 31 -13.02 -18.74 -13.01
C SER A 31 -12.02 -18.89 -11.87
N ARG A 32 -11.12 -19.86 -11.99
CA ARG A 32 -9.95 -19.95 -11.11
C ARG A 32 -8.96 -18.86 -11.47
N VAL A 33 -8.42 -18.18 -10.47
CA VAL A 33 -7.55 -17.03 -10.63
C VAL A 33 -6.24 -17.27 -9.89
N LEU A 34 -5.12 -17.16 -10.61
CA LEU A 34 -3.79 -17.21 -10.05
C LEU A 34 -3.39 -15.80 -9.56
N PHE A 35 -2.96 -15.72 -8.29
CA PHE A 35 -2.47 -14.50 -7.66
C PHE A 35 -0.98 -14.63 -7.34
N PRO A 36 -0.06 -14.20 -8.23
CA PRO A 36 1.33 -13.97 -7.86
C PRO A 36 1.38 -12.83 -6.83
N MET A 37 1.92 -13.10 -5.65
CA MET A 37 1.82 -12.15 -4.54
C MET A 37 3.02 -12.24 -3.59
N ALA A 38 3.15 -11.25 -2.69
CA ALA A 38 4.07 -11.35 -1.56
C ALA A 38 3.60 -12.43 -0.58
N LYS A 39 4.54 -13.12 0.08
CA LYS A 39 4.24 -14.12 1.13
C LYS A 39 3.36 -13.53 2.23
N GLU A 40 3.57 -12.25 2.58
CA GLU A 40 2.88 -11.52 3.63
C GLU A 40 1.64 -10.75 3.12
N SER A 41 1.10 -11.10 1.94
CA SER A 41 -0.05 -10.41 1.35
C SER A 41 -1.28 -10.51 2.24
N LEU A 42 -2.01 -9.39 2.38
CA LEU A 42 -3.31 -9.33 3.08
C LEU A 42 -4.45 -9.98 2.29
N GLN A 43 -4.22 -10.41 1.05
CA GLN A 43 -5.18 -11.07 0.18
C GLN A 43 -6.51 -10.32 0.01
N SER A 44 -6.45 -8.98 0.02
CA SER A 44 -7.64 -8.11 0.06
C SER A 44 -8.55 -8.29 -1.17
N VAL A 45 -7.99 -8.58 -2.34
CA VAL A 45 -8.75 -8.85 -3.57
C VAL A 45 -9.35 -10.26 -3.53
N GLN A 46 -8.57 -11.26 -3.11
CA GLN A 46 -9.00 -12.66 -3.01
C GLN A 46 -10.21 -12.81 -2.08
N HIS A 47 -10.27 -12.02 -0.99
CA HIS A 47 -11.38 -12.01 -0.05
C HIS A 47 -12.70 -11.50 -0.65
N GLN A 48 -12.66 -10.86 -1.82
CA GLN A 48 -13.85 -10.37 -2.53
C GLN A 48 -14.35 -11.33 -3.62
N LEU A 49 -13.64 -12.43 -3.89
CA LEU A 49 -14.10 -13.43 -4.85
C LEU A 49 -15.38 -14.11 -4.37
N VAL A 50 -16.23 -14.54 -5.31
CA VAL A 50 -17.49 -15.23 -5.03
C VAL A 50 -17.25 -16.48 -4.19
N ASN A 51 -16.21 -17.25 -4.53
CA ASN A 51 -15.73 -18.38 -3.74
C ASN A 51 -14.21 -18.25 -3.55
N ARG A 52 -13.74 -18.36 -2.32
CA ARG A 52 -12.29 -18.31 -1.99
C ARG A 52 -11.49 -19.44 -2.63
N GLU A 53 -12.08 -20.58 -2.89
CA GLU A 53 -11.43 -21.70 -3.58
C GLU A 53 -11.04 -21.39 -5.03
N GLN A 54 -11.59 -20.31 -5.60
CA GLN A 54 -11.16 -19.81 -6.91
C GLN A 54 -9.75 -19.22 -6.87
N ALA A 55 -9.30 -18.73 -5.71
CA ALA A 55 -7.97 -18.11 -5.56
C ALA A 55 -6.89 -19.19 -5.45
N ILE A 56 -5.96 -19.14 -6.40
CA ILE A 56 -4.70 -19.90 -6.35
C ILE A 56 -3.61 -18.91 -5.95
N ASN A 57 -3.23 -18.92 -4.68
CA ASN A 57 -2.20 -18.01 -4.18
C ASN A 57 -0.81 -18.58 -4.48
N LEU A 58 0.01 -17.79 -5.19
CA LEU A 58 1.39 -18.12 -5.52
C LEU A 58 2.33 -17.08 -4.88
N PRO A 59 2.92 -17.36 -3.71
CA PRO A 59 3.94 -16.49 -3.15
C PRO A 59 5.19 -16.48 -4.05
N VAL A 60 5.51 -15.34 -4.66
CA VAL A 60 6.65 -15.19 -5.57
C VAL A 60 7.79 -14.34 -4.97
N TYR A 61 7.52 -13.63 -3.87
CA TYR A 61 8.54 -12.90 -3.10
C TYR A 61 8.11 -12.74 -1.66
N ALA A 62 9.07 -12.38 -0.80
CA ALA A 62 8.84 -11.98 0.59
C ALA A 62 9.40 -10.58 0.81
N THR A 63 8.72 -9.77 1.64
CA THR A 63 9.18 -8.44 2.03
C THR A 63 10.02 -8.56 3.30
N LEU A 64 11.31 -8.20 3.21
CA LEU A 64 12.19 -8.12 4.36
C LEU A 64 12.26 -6.68 4.84
N LYS A 65 12.01 -6.48 6.13
CA LYS A 65 12.21 -5.19 6.76
C LYS A 65 13.70 -4.90 6.87
N ASN A 66 14.10 -3.71 6.43
CA ASN A 66 15.46 -3.19 6.62
C ASN A 66 15.40 -1.82 7.30
N PRO A 67 15.12 -1.78 8.62
CA PRO A 67 14.97 -0.53 9.35
C PRO A 67 16.30 0.24 9.40
N THR A 68 16.24 1.51 9.03
CA THR A 68 17.39 2.42 9.03
C THR A 68 17.11 3.58 9.99
N ILE A 69 18.15 4.08 10.65
CA ILE A 69 18.07 5.30 11.47
C ILE A 69 18.08 6.49 10.53
N VAL A 70 17.07 7.36 10.64
CA VAL A 70 16.99 8.61 9.88
C VAL A 70 17.74 9.74 10.58
N SER A 71 18.16 10.75 9.81
CA SER A 71 18.81 11.95 10.38
C SER A 71 17.88 12.65 11.39
N PRO A 72 18.43 13.18 12.52
CA PRO A 72 17.66 13.99 13.46
C PRO A 72 17.01 15.23 12.82
N ASP A 73 17.58 15.73 11.73
CA ASP A 73 17.09 16.92 11.00
C ASP A 73 15.98 16.58 9.98
N THR A 74 15.50 15.34 9.98
CA THR A 74 14.42 14.93 9.08
C THR A 74 13.12 15.63 9.45
N GLU A 75 12.59 16.48 8.56
CA GLU A 75 11.34 17.20 8.79
C GLU A 75 10.12 16.48 8.20
N VAL A 76 10.28 15.83 7.06
CA VAL A 76 9.17 15.14 6.37
C VAL A 76 9.52 13.68 6.16
N VAL A 77 8.63 12.79 6.56
CA VAL A 77 8.76 11.35 6.33
C VAL A 77 7.58 10.85 5.50
N VAL A 78 7.92 10.24 4.37
CA VAL A 78 6.94 9.68 3.45
C VAL A 78 6.84 8.17 3.65
N PHE A 79 5.64 7.69 3.90
CA PHE A 79 5.34 6.28 4.08
C PHE A 79 4.49 5.76 2.93
N THR A 80 5.05 4.89 2.12
CA THR A 80 4.36 4.31 0.95
C THR A 80 3.56 3.05 1.28
N SER A 81 3.78 2.46 2.47
CA SER A 81 3.07 1.26 2.92
C SER A 81 3.03 1.14 4.44
N PRO A 82 2.09 0.37 5.01
CA PRO A 82 2.09 0.03 6.45
C PRO A 82 3.40 -0.63 6.92
N SER A 83 4.00 -1.48 6.10
CA SER A 83 5.26 -2.16 6.44
C SER A 83 6.43 -1.18 6.54
N ASN A 84 6.45 -0.10 5.74
CA ASN A 84 7.45 0.96 5.87
C ASN A 84 7.29 1.71 7.19
N ALA A 85 6.05 1.98 7.62
CA ALA A 85 5.80 2.56 8.94
C ALA A 85 6.31 1.64 10.04
N ASP A 86 6.00 0.35 9.98
CA ASP A 86 6.48 -0.61 10.97
C ASP A 86 8.01 -0.68 11.02
N ALA A 87 8.69 -0.70 9.85
CA ALA A 87 10.15 -0.70 9.79
C ALA A 87 10.76 0.58 10.38
N PHE A 88 10.17 1.76 10.08
CA PHE A 88 10.63 3.03 10.63
C PHE A 88 10.62 3.02 12.16
N PHE A 89 9.50 2.62 12.77
CA PHE A 89 9.32 2.63 14.21
C PHE A 89 10.12 1.54 14.97
N GLU A 90 10.78 0.62 14.28
CA GLU A 90 11.71 -0.33 14.91
C GLU A 90 13.00 0.36 15.41
N LYS A 91 13.45 1.41 14.73
CA LYS A 91 14.71 2.10 15.06
C LYS A 91 14.58 3.59 15.29
N ASN A 92 13.41 4.18 15.01
CA ASN A 92 13.20 5.62 15.10
C ASN A 92 12.04 5.95 16.04
N LYS A 93 12.13 7.11 16.68
CA LYS A 93 11.04 7.70 17.45
C LYS A 93 10.43 8.84 16.66
N TRP A 94 9.11 8.97 16.73
CA TRP A 94 8.41 10.12 16.16
C TRP A 94 8.66 11.35 17.02
N THR A 95 9.15 12.42 16.44
CA THR A 95 9.39 13.70 17.12
C THR A 95 8.36 14.75 16.69
N GLY A 96 8.16 15.78 17.52
CA GLY A 96 7.18 16.85 17.24
C GLY A 96 7.49 17.68 15.99
N ASN A 97 8.73 17.66 15.52
CA ASN A 97 9.17 18.39 14.32
C ASN A 97 8.88 17.63 13.02
N MET A 98 8.63 16.32 13.10
CA MET A 98 8.39 15.50 11.93
C MET A 98 6.95 15.67 11.42
N LYS A 99 6.81 15.72 10.10
CA LYS A 99 5.55 15.76 9.35
C LYS A 99 5.40 14.46 8.57
N ALA A 100 4.24 13.83 8.66
CA ALA A 100 3.98 12.53 8.02
C ALA A 100 3.18 12.71 6.74
N VAL A 101 3.65 12.06 5.67
CA VAL A 101 2.89 11.86 4.44
C VAL A 101 2.63 10.37 4.27
N ALA A 102 1.37 9.98 4.11
CA ALA A 102 0.96 8.58 3.94
C ALA A 102 0.36 8.33 2.56
N MET A 103 0.85 7.31 1.90
CA MET A 103 0.30 6.84 0.63
C MET A 103 -0.86 5.89 0.91
N GLY A 104 -2.08 6.46 0.98
CA GLY A 104 -3.33 5.74 1.18
C GLY A 104 -3.74 5.52 2.65
N ASP A 105 -5.00 5.10 2.80
CA ASP A 105 -5.67 4.98 4.11
C ASP A 105 -5.06 3.91 5.02
N ALA A 106 -4.67 2.77 4.46
CA ALA A 106 -4.05 1.69 5.24
C ALA A 106 -2.73 2.14 5.90
N THR A 107 -1.93 2.94 5.19
CA THR A 107 -0.68 3.51 5.69
C THR A 107 -0.95 4.57 6.76
N ALA A 108 -1.93 5.46 6.52
CA ALA A 108 -2.33 6.46 7.50
C ALA A 108 -2.84 5.81 8.80
N ALA A 109 -3.66 4.77 8.71
CA ALA A 109 -4.13 4.01 9.87
C ALA A 109 -3.00 3.32 10.63
N ALA A 110 -1.97 2.81 9.93
CA ALA A 110 -0.79 2.25 10.57
C ALA A 110 -0.02 3.31 11.38
N LEU A 111 0.17 4.50 10.83
CA LEU A 111 0.82 5.62 11.51
C LEU A 111 0.01 6.11 12.73
N GLN A 112 -1.31 6.19 12.61
CA GLN A 112 -2.19 6.55 13.73
C GLN A 112 -2.04 5.59 14.92
N ARG A 113 -1.97 4.28 14.66
CA ARG A 113 -1.71 3.27 15.71
C ARG A 113 -0.34 3.44 16.38
N LYS A 114 0.63 4.04 15.70
CA LYS A 114 1.95 4.39 16.25
C LYS A 114 1.98 5.76 16.96
N GLY A 115 0.82 6.43 17.08
CA GLY A 115 0.69 7.71 17.78
C GLY A 115 0.95 8.96 16.93
N VAL A 116 1.13 8.83 15.63
CA VAL A 116 1.27 9.98 14.72
C VAL A 116 -0.09 10.64 14.54
N LYS A 117 -0.23 11.89 14.99
CA LYS A 117 -1.52 12.59 15.01
C LYS A 117 -1.82 13.37 13.73
N LYS A 118 -0.79 14.00 13.14
CA LYS A 118 -0.95 14.81 11.92
C LYS A 118 -0.35 14.05 10.73
N ILE A 119 -1.21 13.63 9.81
CA ILE A 119 -0.83 12.84 8.65
C ILE A 119 -1.48 13.45 7.42
N SER A 120 -0.67 13.90 6.46
CA SER A 120 -1.15 14.25 5.12
C SER A 120 -1.28 12.98 4.27
N LYS A 121 -2.42 12.82 3.59
CA LYS A 121 -2.64 11.68 2.69
C LYS A 121 -2.50 12.11 1.24
N THR A 122 -1.94 11.24 0.40
CA THR A 122 -1.96 11.46 -1.04
C THR A 122 -3.38 11.34 -1.59
N SER A 123 -3.71 12.20 -2.56
CA SER A 123 -5.01 12.14 -3.28
C SER A 123 -5.03 11.09 -4.38
N SER A 124 -3.86 10.67 -4.86
CA SER A 124 -3.65 9.64 -5.88
C SER A 124 -2.38 8.85 -5.59
N PHE A 125 -2.25 7.65 -6.20
CA PHE A 125 -1.07 6.77 -6.04
C PHE A 125 -0.03 6.99 -7.15
N ASP A 126 0.15 8.24 -7.55
CA ASP A 126 1.14 8.67 -8.54
C ASP A 126 2.11 9.70 -7.94
N ASP A 127 3.14 10.02 -8.69
CA ASP A 127 4.18 10.96 -8.27
C ASP A 127 3.62 12.36 -8.02
N LEU A 128 2.59 12.77 -8.79
CA LEU A 128 1.97 14.09 -8.65
C LEU A 128 1.15 14.19 -7.35
N GLY A 129 0.39 13.14 -6.99
CA GLY A 129 -0.32 13.07 -5.72
C GLY A 129 0.63 13.08 -4.53
N LEU A 130 1.75 12.35 -4.65
CA LEU A 130 2.79 12.34 -3.63
C LEU A 130 3.45 13.72 -3.48
N PHE A 131 3.84 14.35 -4.58
CA PHE A 131 4.41 15.69 -4.58
C PHE A 131 3.49 16.72 -3.91
N ARG A 132 2.20 16.74 -4.28
CA ARG A 132 1.21 17.65 -3.68
C ARG A 132 1.06 17.43 -2.17
N ALA A 133 1.05 16.17 -1.72
CA ALA A 133 0.94 15.86 -0.30
C ALA A 133 2.20 16.32 0.49
N ILE A 134 3.39 16.19 -0.08
CA ILE A 134 4.64 16.70 0.50
C ILE A 134 4.59 18.23 0.59
N MET A 135 4.25 18.91 -0.50
CA MET A 135 4.17 20.37 -0.54
C MET A 135 3.12 20.93 0.45
N SER A 136 2.07 20.18 0.76
CA SER A 136 1.05 20.61 1.71
C SER A 136 1.51 20.61 3.17
N VAL A 137 2.64 20.00 3.47
CA VAL A 137 3.19 19.90 4.83
C VAL A 137 4.49 20.71 5.02
N LEU A 138 5.09 21.20 3.95
CA LEU A 138 6.23 22.13 4.01
C LEU A 138 5.77 23.52 4.35
#